data_9ca32e20d7ff9e9e41f03e5a10e19ada
#
_entry.id   9ca32e20d7ff9e9e41f03e5a10e19ada
#
_cell.length_a   1.000
_cell.length_b   1.000
_cell.length_c   1.000
_cell.angle_alpha   90.00
_cell.angle_beta   90.00
_cell.angle_gamma   90.00
#
_symmetry.space_group_name_H-M   'P 1'
#
loop_
_entity.id
_entity.type
_entity.pdbx_description
1 polymer ?
#
loop_
_entity_poly.entity_id
_entity_poly.type
_entity_poly.pdbx_seq_one_letter_code
_entity_poly.pdbx_strand_id
1 'polypeptide(L)'
;MNVWADQWDATDDWSGGGAKSKRLVDRGPLLGASLYELGPGNSVVYHFHHGSEELLIVLRGRPTLRGPEGERRLDEGEVVHFPVGPDGAHGLRNETEEIVRYVVAGIRVSPEVAEYPDLKKITAQARTNSQTGERLWVIHDLEVDSDTPNA
;
A
#
# COMPACT_ATOMS: atom_id res chain seq x y z
N MET A 1 -7.17 17.71 11.00
CA MET A 1 -7.35 16.25 10.92
C MET A 1 -6.58 15.60 12.05
N ASN A 2 -7.12 14.56 12.69
CA ASN A 2 -6.48 13.88 13.81
C ASN A 2 -6.33 12.40 13.46
N VAL A 3 -5.12 11.86 13.54
CA VAL A 3 -4.83 10.45 13.23
C VAL A 3 -5.42 9.47 14.27
N TRP A 4 -5.86 9.98 15.41
CA TRP A 4 -6.52 9.20 16.47
C TRP A 4 -8.04 9.24 16.40
N ALA A 5 -8.62 10.05 15.50
CA ALA A 5 -10.07 10.10 15.30
C ALA A 5 -10.57 8.80 14.67
N ASP A 6 -11.73 8.33 15.14
CA ASP A 6 -12.38 7.14 14.59
C ASP A 6 -13.38 7.54 13.47
N GLN A 7 -12.83 8.14 12.41
CA GLN A 7 -13.55 8.55 11.20
C GLN A 7 -12.84 8.01 9.99
N TRP A 8 -13.51 7.20 9.20
CA TRP A 8 -12.95 6.43 8.08
C TRP A 8 -13.67 6.78 6.77
N ASP A 9 -12.92 6.83 5.68
CA ASP A 9 -13.46 7.07 4.34
C ASP A 9 -13.92 5.76 3.69
N ALA A 10 -13.26 4.65 4.03
CA ALA A 10 -13.62 3.32 3.56
C ALA A 10 -13.35 2.27 4.62
N THR A 11 -14.22 1.26 4.64
CA THR A 11 -13.98 -0.02 5.31
C THR A 11 -13.87 -1.06 4.21
N ASP A 12 -12.76 -1.76 4.16
CA ASP A 12 -12.40 -2.60 3.02
C ASP A 12 -12.47 -4.08 3.39
N ASP A 13 -13.16 -4.84 2.57
CA ASP A 13 -13.30 -6.29 2.74
C ASP A 13 -12.25 -7.08 1.94
N TRP A 14 -11.48 -6.43 1.06
CA TRP A 14 -10.53 -7.10 0.18
C TRP A 14 -9.30 -7.69 0.89
N SER A 15 -9.05 -7.28 2.11
CA SER A 15 -8.02 -7.84 3.00
C SER A 15 -8.56 -8.86 4.01
N GLY A 16 -9.75 -9.41 3.78
CA GLY A 16 -10.37 -10.39 4.68
C GLY A 16 -11.32 -9.80 5.73
N GLY A 17 -11.73 -8.55 5.56
CA GLY A 17 -12.63 -7.82 6.47
C GLY A 17 -11.90 -7.19 7.66
N GLY A 18 -12.23 -5.94 7.98
CA GLY A 18 -11.66 -5.23 9.13
C GLY A 18 -10.44 -4.36 8.83
N ALA A 19 -10.12 -4.13 7.57
CA ALA A 19 -9.23 -3.04 7.17
C ALA A 19 -10.03 -1.76 7.00
N LYS A 20 -9.49 -0.65 7.49
CA LYS A 20 -10.09 0.66 7.31
C LYS A 20 -9.07 1.63 6.75
N SER A 21 -9.53 2.58 5.95
CA SER A 21 -8.64 3.60 5.39
C SER A 21 -9.24 5.00 5.47
N LYS A 22 -8.38 5.98 5.63
CA LYS A 22 -8.70 7.40 5.61
C LYS A 22 -7.63 8.17 4.86
N ARG A 23 -8.05 8.96 3.89
CA ARG A 23 -7.14 9.84 3.15
C ARG A 23 -6.74 11.03 4.03
N LEU A 24 -5.45 11.21 4.24
CA LEU A 24 -4.88 12.34 4.99
C LEU A 24 -4.57 13.53 4.08
N VAL A 25 -4.21 13.28 2.83
CA VAL A 25 -3.98 14.30 1.81
C VAL A 25 -4.98 14.12 0.68
N ASP A 26 -5.98 14.98 0.61
CA ASP A 26 -7.10 14.82 -0.33
C ASP A 26 -6.71 15.20 -1.77
N ARG A 27 -6.07 16.35 -1.97
CA ARG A 27 -5.79 16.89 -3.30
C ARG A 27 -4.34 17.32 -3.53
N GLY A 28 -3.39 16.70 -2.85
CA GLY A 28 -1.98 16.96 -3.11
C GLY A 28 -1.60 16.54 -4.54
N PRO A 29 -0.98 17.40 -5.34
CA PRO A 29 -0.56 17.03 -6.69
C PRO A 29 0.53 15.97 -6.71
N LEU A 30 1.43 16.00 -5.73
CA LEU A 30 2.59 15.12 -5.64
C LEU A 30 2.60 14.21 -4.41
N LEU A 31 2.07 14.67 -3.29
CA LEU A 31 2.04 13.90 -2.05
C LEU A 31 0.71 13.16 -1.89
N GLY A 32 0.77 11.88 -1.64
CA GLY A 32 -0.32 11.05 -1.12
C GLY A 32 -0.03 10.68 0.33
N ALA A 33 -1.05 10.65 1.18
CA ALA A 33 -0.94 10.05 2.50
C ALA A 33 -2.29 9.50 2.92
N SER A 34 -2.26 8.32 3.52
CA SER A 34 -3.45 7.66 4.05
C SER A 34 -3.16 7.03 5.41
N LEU A 35 -4.15 7.06 6.26
CA LEU A 35 -4.19 6.34 7.53
C LEU A 35 -4.90 5.03 7.31
N TYR A 36 -4.38 3.97 7.92
CA TYR A 36 -4.94 2.62 7.85
C TYR A 36 -5.11 2.01 9.24
N GLU A 37 -6.10 1.16 9.35
CA GLU A 37 -6.21 0.18 10.44
C GLU A 37 -6.30 -1.23 9.88
N LEU A 38 -5.61 -2.15 10.54
CA LEU A 38 -5.77 -3.59 10.36
C LEU A 38 -6.24 -4.20 11.68
N GLY A 39 -7.42 -4.82 11.65
CA GLY A 39 -7.87 -5.68 12.73
C GLY A 39 -7.05 -6.97 12.81
N PRO A 40 -7.23 -7.77 13.89
CA PRO A 40 -6.61 -9.07 14.02
C PRO A 40 -6.81 -9.96 12.78
N GLY A 41 -5.75 -10.62 12.34
CA GLY A 41 -5.76 -11.52 11.18
C GLY A 41 -5.78 -10.85 9.81
N ASN A 42 -5.90 -9.53 9.72
CA ASN A 42 -5.91 -8.81 8.44
C ASN A 42 -4.51 -8.53 7.90
N SER A 43 -4.43 -8.39 6.58
CA SER A 43 -3.17 -8.18 5.89
C SER A 43 -3.31 -7.23 4.69
N VAL A 44 -2.19 -6.67 4.29
CA VAL A 44 -1.98 -5.99 3.01
C VAL A 44 -1.20 -6.93 2.12
N VAL A 45 -1.68 -7.12 0.89
CA VAL A 45 -1.04 -8.00 -0.11
C VAL A 45 0.37 -7.51 -0.40
N TYR A 46 1.30 -8.46 -0.56
CA TYR A 46 2.68 -8.16 -0.94
C TYR A 46 2.74 -7.55 -2.34
N HIS A 47 3.31 -6.36 -2.44
CA HIS A 47 3.37 -5.59 -3.67
C HIS A 47 4.53 -4.59 -3.66
N PHE A 48 4.84 -4.04 -4.83
CA PHE A 48 5.73 -2.89 -4.98
C PHE A 48 5.23 -1.94 -6.07
N HIS A 49 5.76 -0.72 -6.06
CA HIS A 49 5.41 0.34 -6.98
C HIS A 49 6.53 0.60 -7.98
N HIS A 50 6.18 0.75 -9.25
CA HIS A 50 7.15 1.06 -10.31
C HIS A 50 7.51 2.55 -10.42
N GLY A 51 6.72 3.44 -9.84
CA GLY A 51 6.90 4.87 -9.96
C GLY A 51 6.84 5.65 -8.65
N SER A 52 6.34 5.05 -7.57
CA SER A 52 6.14 5.73 -6.28
C SER A 52 7.06 5.16 -5.21
N GLU A 53 7.69 6.04 -4.46
CA GLU A 53 8.27 5.69 -3.17
C GLU A 53 7.24 5.88 -2.07
N GLU A 54 7.31 5.06 -1.03
CA GLU A 54 6.42 5.14 0.11
C GLU A 54 7.20 5.15 1.44
N LEU A 55 6.60 5.81 2.42
CA LEU A 55 7.04 5.85 3.80
C LEU A 55 5.91 5.35 4.69
N LEU A 56 6.17 4.28 5.45
CA LEU A 56 5.26 3.75 6.45
C LEU A 56 5.67 4.25 7.84
N ILE A 57 4.71 4.63 8.66
CA ILE A 57 4.91 5.01 10.06
C ILE A 57 3.91 4.22 10.91
N VAL A 58 4.40 3.38 11.82
CA VAL A 58 3.55 2.66 12.77
C VAL A 58 3.12 3.60 13.88
N LEU A 59 1.81 3.82 14.04
CA LEU A 59 1.25 4.67 15.08
C LEU A 59 0.84 3.86 16.32
N ARG A 60 0.34 2.64 16.11
CA ARG A 60 -0.13 1.76 17.18
C ARG A 60 -0.04 0.30 16.77
N GLY A 61 0.29 -0.55 17.73
CA GLY A 61 0.36 -2.00 17.55
C GLY A 61 1.66 -2.46 16.93
N ARG A 62 1.76 -3.74 16.65
CA ARG A 62 3.01 -4.40 16.22
C ARG A 62 2.76 -5.27 14.99
N PRO A 63 2.63 -4.69 13.79
CA PRO A 63 2.44 -5.47 12.57
C PRO A 63 3.71 -6.24 12.20
N THR A 64 3.52 -7.34 11.49
CA THR A 64 4.60 -8.05 10.81
C THR A 64 4.74 -7.48 9.40
N LEU A 65 5.89 -6.94 9.09
CA LEU A 65 6.30 -6.50 7.76
C LEU A 65 6.98 -7.66 7.04
N ARG A 66 6.53 -7.96 5.83
CA ARG A 66 7.26 -8.77 4.84
C ARG A 66 7.92 -7.82 3.85
N GLY A 67 9.22 -7.91 3.71
CA GLY A 67 10.04 -7.23 2.70
C GLY A 67 10.79 -8.22 1.82
N PRO A 68 11.64 -7.72 0.89
CA PRO A 68 12.46 -8.59 0.02
C PRO A 68 13.40 -9.52 0.79
N GLU A 69 13.92 -9.05 1.93
CA GLU A 69 14.87 -9.78 2.77
C GLU A 69 14.20 -10.75 3.77
N GLY A 70 12.86 -10.78 3.81
CA GLY A 70 12.09 -11.61 4.72
C GLY A 70 11.12 -10.83 5.59
N GLU A 71 10.77 -11.42 6.73
CA GLU A 71 9.74 -10.88 7.63
C GLU A 71 10.36 -10.38 8.93
N ARG A 72 9.82 -9.27 9.43
CA ARG A 72 10.14 -8.75 10.75
C ARG A 72 8.92 -8.08 11.39
N ARG A 73 8.87 -8.09 12.70
CA ARG A 73 7.87 -7.32 13.45
C ARG A 73 8.31 -5.88 13.58
N LEU A 74 7.36 -4.96 13.39
CA LEU A 74 7.57 -3.54 13.61
C LEU A 74 7.06 -3.15 15.00
N ASP A 75 7.72 -2.18 15.61
CA ASP A 75 7.28 -1.55 16.85
C ASP A 75 6.57 -0.21 16.59
N GLU A 76 5.82 0.26 17.56
CA GLU A 76 5.22 1.60 17.52
C GLU A 76 6.30 2.67 17.36
N GLY A 77 6.04 3.63 16.47
CA GLY A 77 6.98 4.70 16.14
C GLY A 77 8.01 4.33 15.07
N GLU A 78 8.09 3.08 14.65
CA GLU A 78 8.99 2.72 13.56
C GLU A 78 8.57 3.36 12.26
N VAL A 79 9.58 3.76 11.49
CA VAL A 79 9.45 4.34 10.15
C VAL A 79 10.17 3.43 9.17
N VAL A 80 9.50 3.07 8.09
CA VAL A 80 10.05 2.21 7.03
C VAL A 80 9.91 2.92 5.69
N HIS A 81 11.00 2.99 4.95
CA HIS A 81 11.01 3.49 3.57
C HIS A 81 10.95 2.34 2.58
N PHE A 82 10.09 2.46 1.59
CA PHE A 82 9.95 1.54 0.46
C PHE A 82 10.37 2.27 -0.81
N PRO A 83 11.55 1.98 -1.37
CA PRO A 83 11.99 2.55 -2.63
C PRO A 83 11.15 2.03 -3.81
N VAL A 84 11.31 2.67 -4.96
CA VAL A 84 10.71 2.23 -6.22
C VAL A 84 11.24 0.86 -6.62
N GLY A 85 10.39 0.01 -7.17
CA GLY A 85 10.75 -1.29 -7.72
C GLY A 85 10.78 -2.42 -6.69
N PRO A 86 11.34 -3.58 -7.07
CA PRO A 86 11.31 -4.80 -6.25
C PRO A 86 11.97 -4.67 -4.88
N ASP A 87 12.98 -3.79 -4.74
CA ASP A 87 13.64 -3.53 -3.46
C ASP A 87 12.71 -2.86 -2.45
N GLY A 88 11.65 -2.21 -2.92
CA GLY A 88 10.60 -1.63 -2.09
C GLY A 88 9.40 -2.55 -1.88
N ALA A 89 9.47 -3.79 -2.29
CA ALA A 89 8.34 -4.72 -2.14
C ALA A 89 7.99 -4.94 -0.66
N HIS A 90 6.70 -4.83 -0.35
CA HIS A 90 6.23 -4.93 1.02
C HIS A 90 4.81 -5.48 1.13
N GLY A 91 4.55 -6.11 2.26
CA GLY A 91 3.23 -6.51 2.72
C GLY A 91 3.18 -6.40 4.23
N LEU A 92 2.00 -6.14 4.79
CA LEU A 92 1.79 -6.04 6.23
C LEU A 92 0.80 -7.11 6.68
N ARG A 93 1.02 -7.68 7.88
CA ARG A 93 0.05 -8.55 8.54
C ARG A 93 -0.13 -8.14 10.00
N ASN A 94 -1.35 -8.21 10.48
CA ASN A 94 -1.62 -8.10 11.91
C ASN A 94 -1.87 -9.50 12.49
N GLU A 95 -0.84 -10.07 13.09
CA GLU A 95 -0.85 -11.37 13.76
C GLU A 95 -1.14 -11.25 15.27
N THR A 96 -1.56 -10.08 15.72
CA THR A 96 -1.88 -9.78 17.11
C THR A 96 -3.39 -9.71 17.34
N GLU A 97 -3.81 -9.73 18.59
CA GLU A 97 -5.22 -9.54 18.97
C GLU A 97 -5.61 -8.04 19.06
N GLU A 98 -4.64 -7.15 18.90
CA GLU A 98 -4.87 -5.71 18.96
C GLU A 98 -4.98 -5.10 17.56
N ILE A 99 -5.62 -3.92 17.48
CA ILE A 99 -5.69 -3.16 16.25
C ILE A 99 -4.31 -2.54 15.96
N VAL A 100 -3.84 -2.74 14.74
CA VAL A 100 -2.68 -2.04 14.20
C VAL A 100 -3.14 -0.79 13.47
N ARG A 101 -2.52 0.36 13.74
CA ARG A 101 -2.77 1.63 13.05
C ARG A 101 -1.47 2.19 12.50
N TYR A 102 -1.47 2.58 11.23
CA TYR A 102 -0.28 3.11 10.56
C TYR A 102 -0.64 4.13 9.48
N VAL A 103 0.33 4.95 9.13
CA VAL A 103 0.26 5.89 8.00
C VAL A 103 1.17 5.39 6.89
N VAL A 104 0.69 5.47 5.67
CA VAL A 104 1.55 5.41 4.47
C VAL A 104 1.47 6.76 3.78
N ALA A 105 2.64 7.33 3.51
CA ALA A 105 2.80 8.55 2.73
C ALA A 105 3.73 8.26 1.55
N GLY A 106 3.40 8.75 0.37
CA GLY A 106 4.20 8.48 -0.82
C GLY A 106 4.03 9.53 -1.92
N ILE A 107 4.86 9.42 -2.92
CA ILE A 107 4.80 10.25 -4.11
C ILE A 107 3.64 9.77 -4.99
N ARG A 108 2.84 10.72 -5.47
CA ARG A 108 1.77 10.43 -6.43
C ARG A 108 2.30 10.56 -7.84
N VAL A 109 2.32 9.46 -8.55
CA VAL A 109 2.59 9.44 -10.00
C VAL A 109 1.33 9.10 -10.78
N SER A 110 1.32 9.43 -12.06
CA SER A 110 0.24 9.04 -12.98
C SER A 110 0.81 8.86 -14.38
N PRO A 111 0.70 7.68 -14.99
CA PRO A 111 0.10 6.48 -14.42
C PRO A 111 0.94 5.88 -13.27
N GLU A 112 0.28 5.33 -12.27
CA GLU A 112 0.88 4.51 -11.23
C GLU A 112 0.77 3.05 -11.63
N VAL A 113 1.85 2.31 -11.48
CA VAL A 113 1.89 0.86 -11.74
C VAL A 113 2.37 0.17 -10.49
N ALA A 114 1.60 -0.80 -10.02
CA ALA A 114 1.97 -1.67 -8.91
C ALA A 114 1.96 -3.13 -9.33
N GLU A 115 2.93 -3.88 -8.84
CA GLU A 115 3.06 -5.31 -9.10
C GLU A 115 2.81 -6.11 -7.82
N TYR A 116 2.12 -7.24 -7.97
CA TYR A 116 1.76 -8.18 -6.91
C TYR A 116 2.39 -9.54 -7.20
N PRO A 117 3.63 -9.78 -6.79
CA PRO A 117 4.39 -10.97 -7.18
C PRO A 117 3.70 -12.29 -6.81
N ASP A 118 3.14 -12.38 -5.60
CA ASP A 118 2.47 -13.60 -5.14
C ASP A 118 1.19 -13.92 -5.94
N LEU A 119 0.54 -12.91 -6.46
CA LEU A 119 -0.68 -13.04 -7.27
C LEU A 119 -0.38 -13.16 -8.76
N LYS A 120 0.86 -12.91 -9.17
CA LYS A 120 1.26 -12.74 -10.58
C LYS A 120 0.36 -11.75 -11.30
N LYS A 121 0.16 -10.59 -10.69
CA LYS A 121 -0.70 -9.52 -11.22
C LYS A 121 0.02 -8.20 -11.23
N ILE A 122 -0.39 -7.36 -12.19
CA ILE A 122 -0.01 -5.97 -12.27
C ILE A 122 -1.27 -5.11 -12.28
N THR A 123 -1.21 -3.97 -11.62
CA THR A 123 -2.26 -2.96 -11.71
C THR A 123 -1.69 -1.69 -12.31
N ALA A 124 -2.47 -1.03 -13.15
CA ALA A 124 -2.18 0.32 -13.60
C ALA A 124 -3.35 1.23 -13.28
N GLN A 125 -3.07 2.40 -12.74
CA GLN A 125 -4.07 3.41 -12.47
C GLN A 125 -3.61 4.78 -12.98
N ALA A 126 -4.51 5.48 -13.65
CA ALA A 126 -4.26 6.81 -14.13
C ALA A 126 -5.44 7.74 -13.83
N ARG A 127 -5.14 9.01 -13.64
CA ARG A 127 -6.16 10.06 -13.60
C ARG A 127 -6.33 10.57 -15.02
N THR A 128 -7.45 10.26 -15.64
CA THR A 128 -7.72 10.61 -17.04
C THR A 128 -8.22 12.02 -17.23
N ASN A 129 -8.85 12.58 -16.21
CA ASN A 129 -9.47 13.89 -16.30
C ASN A 129 -9.34 14.60 -14.95
N SER A 130 -8.63 15.72 -14.94
CA SER A 130 -8.50 16.56 -13.76
C SER A 130 -9.80 17.26 -13.35
N GLN A 131 -10.77 17.35 -14.24
CA GLN A 131 -12.04 18.03 -14.00
C GLN A 131 -13.12 17.08 -13.47
N THR A 132 -13.20 15.83 -13.98
CA THR A 132 -14.22 14.86 -13.54
C THR A 132 -13.72 13.95 -12.41
N GLY A 133 -12.42 13.88 -12.18
CA GLY A 133 -11.84 12.99 -11.18
C GLY A 133 -11.90 11.51 -11.54
N GLU A 134 -12.26 11.18 -12.78
CA GLU A 134 -12.32 9.79 -13.25
C GLU A 134 -10.96 9.11 -13.13
N ARG A 135 -11.00 7.88 -12.62
CA ARG A 135 -9.84 6.99 -12.52
C ARG A 135 -9.97 5.90 -13.57
N LEU A 136 -8.91 5.70 -14.34
CA LEU A 136 -8.69 4.44 -15.04
C LEU A 136 -8.00 3.48 -14.08
N TRP A 137 -8.54 2.27 -14.03
CA TRP A 137 -7.97 1.18 -13.26
C TRP A 137 -7.95 -0.08 -14.11
N VAL A 138 -6.79 -0.70 -14.22
CA VAL A 138 -6.59 -1.94 -14.94
C VAL A 138 -5.89 -2.93 -14.01
N ILE A 139 -6.38 -4.18 -14.01
CA ILE A 139 -5.69 -5.32 -13.39
C ILE A 139 -5.43 -6.30 -14.52
N HIS A 140 -4.19 -6.77 -14.63
CA HIS A 140 -3.79 -7.74 -15.63
C HIS A 140 -2.96 -8.85 -15.00
N ASP A 141 -3.09 -10.07 -15.51
CA ASP A 141 -2.19 -11.16 -15.14
C ASP A 141 -0.82 -10.93 -15.76
N LEU A 142 0.24 -11.17 -15.00
CA LEU A 142 1.60 -11.11 -15.50
C LEU A 142 1.89 -12.40 -16.28
N GLU A 143 2.03 -12.25 -17.58
CA GLU A 143 2.62 -13.29 -18.44
C GLU A 143 4.13 -13.01 -18.50
N VAL A 144 4.92 -13.93 -17.97
CA VAL A 144 6.38 -13.86 -18.12
C VAL A 144 6.70 -14.29 -19.54
N ASP A 145 7.11 -13.34 -20.36
CA ASP A 145 7.68 -13.66 -21.67
C ASP A 145 9.04 -14.33 -21.44
N SER A 146 9.06 -15.66 -21.53
CA SER A 146 10.27 -16.48 -21.38
C SER A 146 11.26 -16.33 -22.54
N ASP A 147 10.86 -15.63 -23.61
CA ASP A 147 11.63 -15.55 -24.85
C ASP A 147 12.37 -14.20 -24.99
N THR A 148 12.18 -13.26 -24.05
CA THR A 148 12.95 -12.00 -24.07
C THR A 148 14.32 -12.23 -23.44
N PRO A 149 15.43 -12.16 -24.22
CA PRO A 149 16.78 -12.19 -23.64
C PRO A 149 16.94 -11.01 -22.70
N ASN A 150 17.49 -11.26 -21.51
CA ASN A 150 17.85 -10.19 -20.57
C ASN A 150 18.65 -9.10 -21.30
N ALA A 151 18.07 -7.90 -21.35
CA ALA A 151 18.73 -6.73 -21.89
C ALA A 151 19.78 -6.18 -20.90
#